data_849e628d0e44d75b9e31648542e13fdb
#
_entry.id   849e628d0e44d75b9e31648542e13fdb
#
_cell.length_a   1.000
_cell.length_b   1.000
_cell.length_c   1.000
_cell.angle_alpha   90.00
_cell.angle_beta   90.00
_cell.angle_gamma   90.00
#
_symmetry.space_group_name_H-M   'P 1'
#
loop_
_entity.id
_entity.type
_entity.pdbx_description
1 polymer ?
#
loop_
_entity_poly.entity_id
_entity_poly.type
_entity_poly.pdbx_seq_one_letter_code
_entity_poly.pdbx_strand_id
1 'polypeptide(L)'
;MGETQIEIDRRLIRTRISRLKKELKKIEKERGTQSLKRKSEYRVSLVGYTNAGKSTLFKALTGAKVYIKDQLFATLDTKIRKLKIDPSHTVLLSDTVGFIRKLPHNLVASFRSTLKEVLEADLIVIVLDISSPEVND
;
A
#
# COMPACT_ATOMS: atom_id res chain seq x y z
N MET A 1 -35.88 -6.30 30.23
CA MET A 1 -34.90 -5.23 30.36
C MET A 1 -34.10 -5.07 29.04
N GLY A 2 -34.02 -3.89 28.52
CA GLY A 2 -33.33 -3.63 27.23
C GLY A 2 -31.81 -3.60 27.38
N GLU A 3 -31.12 -3.71 26.24
CA GLU A 3 -29.67 -3.49 26.15
C GLU A 3 -29.32 -2.05 26.54
N THR A 4 -28.17 -1.87 27.21
CA THR A 4 -27.62 -0.55 27.46
C THR A 4 -27.16 0.11 26.17
N GLN A 5 -27.06 1.45 26.14
CA GLN A 5 -26.56 2.17 24.96
C GLN A 5 -25.14 1.71 24.57
N ILE A 6 -24.30 1.44 25.56
CA ILE A 6 -22.92 0.93 25.35
C ILE A 6 -22.93 -0.45 24.66
N GLU A 7 -23.84 -1.35 25.05
CA GLU A 7 -23.97 -2.67 24.43
C GLU A 7 -24.45 -2.59 22.98
N ILE A 8 -25.39 -1.69 22.71
CA ILE A 8 -25.87 -1.41 21.35
C ILE A 8 -24.72 -0.88 20.50
N ASP A 9 -23.99 0.10 20.99
CA ASP A 9 -22.86 0.71 20.28
C ASP A 9 -21.76 -0.31 19.99
N ARG A 10 -21.41 -1.15 20.97
CA ARG A 10 -20.46 -2.26 20.78
C ARG A 10 -20.90 -3.25 19.70
N ARG A 11 -22.18 -3.60 19.69
CA ARG A 11 -22.74 -4.50 18.68
C ARG A 11 -22.66 -3.89 17.30
N LEU A 12 -23.02 -2.63 17.13
CA LEU A 12 -22.95 -1.92 15.87
C LEU A 12 -21.51 -1.82 15.35
N ILE A 13 -20.55 -1.52 16.23
CA ILE A 13 -19.13 -1.47 15.88
C ILE A 13 -18.63 -2.86 15.44
N ARG A 14 -18.96 -3.91 16.16
CA ARG A 14 -18.58 -5.29 15.79
C ARG A 14 -19.14 -5.69 14.43
N THR A 15 -20.40 -5.35 14.16
CA THR A 15 -21.05 -5.61 12.86
C THR A 15 -20.33 -4.86 11.74
N ARG A 16 -19.98 -3.60 11.96
CA ARG A 16 -19.24 -2.80 11.00
C ARG A 16 -17.83 -3.36 10.73
N ILE A 17 -17.11 -3.74 11.77
CA ILE A 17 -15.80 -4.39 11.65
C ILE A 17 -15.90 -5.69 10.85
N SER A 18 -16.90 -6.53 11.16
CA SER A 18 -17.13 -7.79 10.44
C SER A 18 -17.38 -7.58 8.96
N ARG A 19 -18.18 -6.56 8.61
CA ARG A 19 -18.46 -6.19 7.21
C ARG A 19 -17.19 -5.71 6.50
N LEU A 20 -16.42 -4.83 7.13
CA LEU A 20 -15.17 -4.33 6.57
C LEU A 20 -14.15 -5.45 6.35
N LYS A 21 -14.07 -6.41 7.27
CA LYS A 21 -13.20 -7.60 7.09
C LYS A 21 -13.60 -8.45 5.88
N LYS A 22 -14.90 -8.60 5.61
CA LYS A 22 -15.39 -9.30 4.42
C LYS A 22 -15.04 -8.55 3.14
N GLU A 23 -15.20 -7.24 3.14
CA GLU A 23 -14.84 -6.39 2.00
C GLU A 23 -13.34 -6.46 1.72
N LEU A 24 -12.48 -6.45 2.76
CA LEU A 24 -11.04 -6.62 2.61
C LEU A 24 -10.68 -7.97 1.99
N LYS A 25 -11.29 -9.07 2.44
CA LYS A 25 -11.06 -10.40 1.84
C LYS A 25 -11.43 -10.45 0.36
N LYS A 26 -12.51 -9.79 -0.03
CA LYS A 26 -12.92 -9.68 -1.43
C LYS A 26 -11.87 -8.94 -2.26
N ILE A 27 -11.39 -7.80 -1.75
CA ILE A 27 -10.33 -7.01 -2.39
C ILE A 27 -9.03 -7.83 -2.52
N GLU A 28 -8.62 -8.55 -1.49
CA GLU A 28 -7.44 -9.43 -1.54
C GLU A 28 -7.55 -10.49 -2.64
N LYS A 29 -8.72 -11.11 -2.77
CA LYS A 29 -8.98 -12.10 -3.82
C LYS A 29 -8.89 -11.48 -5.23
N GLU A 30 -9.50 -10.31 -5.43
CA GLU A 30 -9.46 -9.60 -6.71
C GLU A 30 -8.03 -9.19 -7.07
N ARG A 31 -7.25 -8.69 -6.11
CA ARG A 31 -5.83 -8.34 -6.31
C ARG A 31 -4.98 -9.56 -6.63
N GLY A 32 -5.22 -10.69 -5.97
CA GLY A 32 -4.55 -11.95 -6.29
C GLY A 32 -4.76 -12.37 -7.73
N THR A 33 -5.98 -12.27 -8.24
CA THR A 33 -6.32 -12.57 -9.63
C THR A 33 -5.64 -11.59 -10.60
N GLN A 34 -5.61 -10.30 -10.28
CA GLN A 34 -4.92 -9.29 -11.10
C GLN A 34 -3.41 -9.50 -11.10
N SER A 35 -2.83 -9.89 -9.99
CA SER A 35 -1.39 -10.20 -9.87
C SER A 35 -1.00 -11.40 -10.74
N LEU A 36 -1.82 -12.44 -10.79
CA LEU A 36 -1.59 -13.59 -11.67
C LEU A 36 -1.53 -13.21 -13.15
N LYS A 37 -2.37 -12.28 -13.58
CA LYS A 37 -2.35 -11.78 -14.97
C LYS A 37 -1.07 -10.99 -15.32
N ARG A 38 -0.35 -10.48 -14.33
CA ARG A 38 0.87 -9.66 -14.48
C ARG A 38 2.17 -10.42 -14.28
N LYS A 39 2.11 -11.74 -14.10
CA LYS A 39 3.29 -12.58 -13.81
C LYS A 39 4.37 -12.57 -14.89
N SER A 40 4.03 -12.23 -16.13
CA SER A 40 4.97 -12.18 -17.25
C SER A 40 5.79 -10.89 -17.35
N GLU A 41 5.46 -9.87 -16.56
CA GLU A 41 6.13 -8.57 -16.60
C GLU A 41 7.06 -8.39 -15.40
N TYR A 42 8.24 -7.80 -15.62
CA TYR A 42 9.18 -7.48 -14.55
C TYR A 42 8.59 -6.42 -13.61
N ARG A 43 8.63 -6.68 -12.32
CA ARG A 43 7.97 -5.85 -11.30
C ARG A 43 8.97 -5.16 -10.40
N VAL A 44 8.79 -3.86 -10.25
CA VAL A 44 9.57 -3.01 -9.37
C VAL A 44 8.66 -2.38 -8.34
N SER A 45 8.95 -2.55 -7.06
CA SER A 45 8.19 -1.94 -5.96
C SER A 45 8.97 -0.85 -5.25
N LEU A 46 8.32 0.30 -5.07
CA LEU A 46 8.84 1.38 -4.22
C LEU A 46 8.40 1.13 -2.78
N VAL A 47 9.36 1.08 -1.87
CA VAL A 47 9.11 0.92 -0.43
C VAL A 47 9.84 2.00 0.37
N GLY A 48 9.40 2.26 1.56
CA GLY A 48 10.02 3.22 2.47
C GLY A 48 9.03 3.75 3.50
N TYR A 49 9.52 4.58 4.41
CA TYR A 49 8.67 5.21 5.41
C TYR A 49 7.60 6.10 4.79
N THR A 50 6.51 6.34 5.53
CA THR A 50 5.52 7.34 5.14
C THR A 50 6.20 8.70 4.98
N ASN A 51 5.78 9.46 3.97
CA ASN A 51 6.33 10.79 3.68
C ASN A 51 7.82 10.80 3.24
N ALA A 52 8.37 9.68 2.81
CA ALA A 52 9.75 9.61 2.28
C ALA A 52 9.88 10.08 0.82
N GLY A 53 8.77 10.42 0.15
CA GLY A 53 8.76 10.88 -1.23
C GLY A 53 8.51 9.79 -2.28
N LYS A 54 8.02 8.60 -1.88
CA LYS A 54 7.70 7.49 -2.81
C LYS A 54 6.72 7.90 -3.90
N SER A 55 5.59 8.52 -3.53
CA SER A 55 4.57 8.97 -4.50
C SER A 55 5.08 10.07 -5.41
N THR A 56 5.95 10.93 -4.92
CA THR A 56 6.62 11.97 -5.71
C THR A 56 7.53 11.34 -6.76
N LEU A 57 8.35 10.37 -6.35
CA LEU A 57 9.23 9.61 -7.25
C LEU A 57 8.41 8.82 -8.28
N PHE A 58 7.35 8.15 -7.85
CA PHE A 58 6.45 7.40 -8.72
C PHE A 58 5.85 8.30 -9.81
N LYS A 59 5.36 9.48 -9.43
CA LYS A 59 4.83 10.46 -10.38
C LYS A 59 5.89 10.95 -11.36
N ALA A 60 7.08 11.25 -10.87
CA ALA A 60 8.19 11.73 -11.71
C ALA A 60 8.59 10.69 -12.75
N LEU A 61 8.62 9.41 -12.38
CA LEU A 61 9.02 8.32 -13.25
C LEU A 61 7.93 7.91 -14.24
N THR A 62 6.67 7.89 -13.81
CA THR A 62 5.57 7.36 -14.62
C THR A 62 4.75 8.43 -15.34
N GLY A 63 4.90 9.71 -14.98
CA GLY A 63 4.05 10.80 -15.45
C GLY A 63 2.59 10.70 -14.99
N ALA A 64 2.27 9.76 -14.09
CA ALA A 64 0.91 9.56 -13.62
C ALA A 64 0.41 10.79 -12.83
N LYS A 65 -0.87 11.14 -13.04
CA LYS A 65 -1.54 12.13 -12.19
C LYS A 65 -1.81 11.53 -10.83
N VAL A 66 -0.89 11.70 -9.90
CA VAL A 66 -0.99 11.24 -8.52
C VAL A 66 -1.19 12.45 -7.62
N TYR A 67 -2.16 12.34 -6.73
CA TYR A 67 -2.33 13.35 -5.69
C TYR A 67 -1.22 13.17 -4.64
N ILE A 68 -0.33 14.14 -4.58
CA ILE A 68 0.78 14.15 -3.63
C ILE A 68 0.37 15.02 -2.45
N LYS A 69 0.38 14.41 -1.26
CA LYS A 69 0.19 15.11 0.00
C LYS A 69 1.43 14.94 0.86
N ASP A 70 1.86 16.02 1.48
CA ASP A 70 2.86 15.99 2.55
C ASP A 70 2.19 15.55 3.86
N GLN A 71 1.83 14.28 3.92
CA GLN A 71 1.17 13.67 5.08
C GLN A 71 1.52 12.18 5.18
N LEU A 72 1.37 11.65 6.39
CA LEU A 72 1.52 10.21 6.64
C LEU A 72 0.48 9.40 5.85
N PHE A 73 0.89 8.25 5.32
CA PHE A 73 0.04 7.36 4.53
C PHE A 73 -0.66 8.04 3.35
N ALA A 74 0.04 8.89 2.61
CA ALA A 74 -0.49 9.51 1.40
C ALA A 74 -0.96 8.48 0.36
N THR A 75 -0.30 7.32 0.28
CA THR A 75 -0.70 6.17 -0.51
C THR A 75 -1.26 5.09 0.41
N LEU A 76 -2.56 4.87 0.37
CA LEU A 76 -3.24 3.78 1.09
C LEU A 76 -3.51 2.58 0.20
N ASP A 77 -3.62 2.78 -1.09
CA ASP A 77 -3.84 1.74 -2.08
C ASP A 77 -2.66 1.68 -3.05
N THR A 78 -2.20 0.47 -3.36
CA THR A 78 -1.07 0.27 -4.27
C THR A 78 -1.43 0.76 -5.67
N LYS A 79 -0.61 1.66 -6.20
CA LYS A 79 -0.72 2.16 -7.56
C LYS A 79 0.31 1.46 -8.43
N ILE A 80 -0.12 0.97 -9.58
CA ILE A 80 0.75 0.25 -10.52
C ILE A 80 0.66 0.94 -11.87
N ARG A 81 1.83 1.19 -12.47
CA ARG A 81 1.93 1.78 -13.82
C ARG A 81 3.07 1.14 -14.59
N LYS A 82 2.91 1.06 -15.89
CA LYS A 82 4.00 0.68 -16.78
C LYS A 82 5.01 1.82 -16.88
N LEU A 83 6.26 1.47 -16.68
CA LEU A 83 7.40 2.36 -16.86
C LEU A 83 8.25 1.82 -18.01
N LYS A 84 8.37 2.62 -19.05
CA LYS A 84 9.26 2.32 -20.17
C LYS A 84 10.65 2.83 -19.83
N ILE A 85 11.59 1.92 -19.68
CA ILE A 85 12.99 2.24 -19.34
C ILE A 85 13.74 2.63 -20.62
N ASP A 86 13.55 1.83 -21.66
CA ASP A 86 14.09 2.06 -22.99
C ASP A 86 13.10 1.52 -24.06
N PRO A 87 13.37 1.65 -25.38
CA PRO A 87 12.46 1.17 -26.42
C PRO A 87 12.07 -0.31 -26.30
N SER A 88 12.95 -1.13 -25.71
CA SER A 88 12.79 -2.58 -25.63
C SER A 88 12.37 -3.09 -24.25
N HIS A 89 12.54 -2.28 -23.21
CA HIS A 89 12.30 -2.71 -21.82
C HIS A 89 11.22 -1.89 -21.14
N THR A 90 10.21 -2.60 -20.67
CA THR A 90 9.10 -2.04 -19.88
C THR A 90 8.98 -2.84 -18.59
N VAL A 91 8.78 -2.14 -17.49
CA VAL A 91 8.56 -2.73 -16.18
C VAL A 91 7.24 -2.24 -15.58
N LEU A 92 6.70 -2.99 -14.64
CA LEU A 92 5.59 -2.54 -13.80
C LEU A 92 6.17 -1.91 -12.54
N LEU A 93 5.95 -0.61 -12.38
CA LEU A 93 6.33 0.11 -11.16
C LEU A 93 5.12 0.23 -10.24
N SER A 94 5.29 -0.15 -8.99
CA SER A 94 4.27 -0.02 -7.95
C SER A 94 4.70 0.94 -6.84
N ASP A 95 3.78 1.82 -6.45
CA ASP A 95 3.89 2.65 -5.27
C ASP A 95 3.05 2.03 -4.15
N THR A 96 3.68 1.71 -3.04
CA THR A 96 3.06 1.01 -1.92
C THR A 96 2.73 1.94 -0.76
N VAL A 97 1.93 1.44 0.17
CA VAL A 97 1.70 2.13 1.44
C VAL A 97 3.02 2.33 2.19
N GLY A 98 3.23 3.53 2.73
CA GLY A 98 4.44 3.83 3.50
C GLY A 98 4.46 3.15 4.86
N PHE A 99 5.65 2.82 5.34
CA PHE A 99 5.84 2.30 6.69
C PHE A 99 5.99 3.43 7.70
N ILE A 100 5.58 3.17 8.92
CA ILE A 100 5.89 4.01 10.09
C ILE A 100 6.68 3.18 11.10
N ARG A 101 7.50 3.87 11.90
CA ARG A 101 8.19 3.25 13.02
C ARG A 101 7.17 2.70 14.02
N LYS A 102 7.42 1.51 14.58
CA LYS A 102 6.52 0.85 15.54
C LYS A 102 5.08 0.69 15.03
N LEU A 103 4.92 0.26 13.79
CA LEU A 103 3.61 -0.03 13.22
C LEU A 103 2.88 -1.09 14.05
N PRO A 104 1.65 -0.83 14.56
CA PRO A 104 0.88 -1.83 15.29
C PRO A 104 0.58 -3.06 14.45
N HIS A 105 0.64 -4.25 15.05
CA HIS A 105 0.42 -5.53 14.35
C HIS A 105 -0.92 -5.63 13.63
N ASN A 106 -1.98 -5.07 14.21
CA ASN A 106 -3.30 -5.04 13.59
C ASN A 106 -3.34 -4.20 12.30
N LEU A 107 -2.56 -3.11 12.23
CA LEU A 107 -2.41 -2.32 11.00
C LEU A 107 -1.58 -3.06 9.94
N VAL A 108 -0.55 -3.79 10.33
CA VAL A 108 0.22 -4.66 9.41
C VAL A 108 -0.72 -5.67 8.75
N ALA A 109 -1.60 -6.31 9.52
CA ALA A 109 -2.59 -7.25 9.00
C ALA A 109 -3.55 -6.56 8.00
N SER A 110 -3.97 -5.32 8.27
CA SER A 110 -4.84 -4.54 7.39
C SER A 110 -4.16 -4.15 6.07
N PHE A 111 -2.84 -3.99 6.06
CA PHE A 111 -2.07 -3.65 4.86
C PHE A 111 -1.49 -4.88 4.14
N ARG A 112 -1.81 -6.08 4.56
CA ARG A 112 -1.26 -7.31 3.98
C ARG A 112 -1.43 -7.38 2.47
N SER A 113 -2.58 -6.99 1.95
CA SER A 113 -2.84 -7.02 0.51
C SER A 113 -2.00 -6.01 -0.29
N THR A 114 -1.70 -4.86 0.31
CA THR A 114 -0.83 -3.85 -0.32
C THR A 114 0.64 -4.25 -0.23
N LEU A 115 1.05 -4.91 0.86
CA LEU A 115 2.40 -5.45 1.02
C LEU A 115 2.68 -6.65 0.12
N LYS A 116 1.64 -7.34 -0.34
CA LYS A 116 1.78 -8.46 -1.28
C LYS A 116 2.52 -8.06 -2.56
N GLU A 117 2.30 -6.88 -3.07
CA GLU A 117 3.00 -6.36 -4.26
C GLU A 117 4.51 -6.26 -4.03
N VAL A 118 4.93 -5.98 -2.79
CA VAL A 118 6.36 -5.96 -2.41
C VAL A 118 6.93 -7.37 -2.42
N LEU A 119 6.20 -8.33 -1.86
CA LEU A 119 6.63 -9.73 -1.79
C LEU A 119 6.73 -10.39 -3.18
N GLU A 120 5.93 -9.94 -4.12
CA GLU A 120 5.89 -10.44 -5.49
C GLU A 120 6.77 -9.64 -6.46
N ALA A 121 7.48 -8.62 -5.98
CA ALA A 121 8.35 -7.80 -6.80
C ALA A 121 9.66 -8.51 -7.15
N ASP A 122 10.13 -8.32 -8.38
CA ASP A 122 11.45 -8.79 -8.83
C ASP A 122 12.56 -7.87 -8.33
N LEU A 123 12.25 -6.59 -8.12
CA LEU A 123 13.16 -5.59 -7.58
C LEU A 123 12.43 -4.69 -6.59
N ILE A 124 13.06 -4.44 -5.46
CA ILE A 124 12.59 -3.50 -4.44
C ILE A 124 13.50 -2.28 -4.45
N VAL A 125 12.91 -1.11 -4.59
CA VAL A 125 13.59 0.18 -4.51
C VAL A 125 13.21 0.85 -3.21
N ILE A 126 14.18 1.04 -2.33
CA ILE A 126 13.97 1.69 -1.03
C ILE A 126 14.17 3.19 -1.17
N VAL A 127 13.16 3.96 -0.82
CA VAL A 127 13.21 5.42 -0.82
C VAL A 127 13.43 5.90 0.61
N LEU A 128 14.53 6.62 0.82
CA LEU A 128 14.93 7.14 2.11
C LEU A 128 14.96 8.67 2.08
N ASP A 129 14.38 9.29 3.09
CA ASP A 129 14.52 10.72 3.35
C ASP A 129 15.73 10.95 4.25
N ILE A 130 16.85 11.30 3.66
CA ILE A 130 18.12 11.52 4.39
C ILE A 130 18.08 12.74 5.31
N SER A 131 17.09 13.62 5.18
CA SER A 131 16.88 14.76 6.10
C SER A 131 16.14 14.35 7.37
N SER A 132 15.52 13.17 7.38
CA SER A 132 14.80 12.66 8.53
C SER A 132 15.79 12.15 9.60
N PRO A 133 15.58 12.51 10.88
CA PRO A 133 16.39 11.97 11.98
C PRO A 133 16.26 10.45 12.15
N GLU A 134 15.26 9.84 11.53
CA GLU A 134 14.96 8.40 11.60
C GLU A 134 15.76 7.53 10.60
N VAL A 135 16.58 8.16 9.74
CA VAL A 135 17.35 7.43 8.71
C VAL A 135 18.39 6.47 9.30
N ASN A 136 18.88 6.79 10.49
CA ASN A 136 19.94 6.01 11.16
C ASN A 136 19.43 4.93 12.12
N ASP A 137 18.13 4.80 12.24
CA ASP A 137 17.46 3.81 13.10
C ASP A 137 16.89 2.64 12.28
#